data_91dc231bf38c70d3c98c51f0d8a5b425
#
_entry.id   91dc231bf38c70d3c98c51f0d8a5b425
#
_cell.length_a   1.000
_cell.length_b   1.000
_cell.length_c   1.000
_cell.angle_alpha   90.00
_cell.angle_beta   90.00
_cell.angle_gamma   90.00
#
_symmetry.space_group_name_H-M   'P 1'
#
loop_
_entity.id
_entity.type
_entity.pdbx_description
1 polymer ?
#
loop_
_entity_poly.entity_id
_entity_poly.type
_entity_poly.pdbx_seq_one_letter_code
_entity_poly.pdbx_strand_id
1 'polypeptide(L)'
;MRGVWAWLRFWFHAAGLLTATVVTAHAEHLIFLSTQLRPIEETQKMRNLILKDFPREVDYITEQPPQFPVRIETEQKSGTHTMDVVGALHGELKPLAPLEALAQLDDLATGLAGRGIPSGLLTLGKLGTAHQLYIPWMQASYVMVANRKALAYLPAGTDINALSYDELAIWASALQQKTGKRLLGFPAGPQGLMHRFFEGFLYPSYTGGIVVPFRSEAAEAMWAQFASLWKSVNPNSTSYNFMQQPLLSGEVWIGFDHIARALDALRQKPEEFIAFPAPAGPKGRGYMAVLAGLAVMKGAPDISGAMALIDYLTQPKTQIATARTVGFFPVVKTELPADLGAGLKMGAAAIAQTQSAKDALPALPPIGLGRRGREFDEVFMNTFQRVVLRGDKPRPVLDREAETLQRLMNETGALCWQPDPPSTGACQVE
;
A
#
# COMPACT_ATOMS: atom_id res chain seq x y z
N MET A 1 26.88 -94.43 36.00
CA MET A 1 28.15 -93.68 36.14
C MET A 1 27.87 -92.25 35.85
N ARG A 2 28.09 -91.34 36.88
CA ARG A 2 28.41 -89.93 36.77
C ARG A 2 27.51 -89.08 35.86
N GLY A 3 26.63 -88.14 36.25
CA GLY A 3 26.73 -87.14 37.25
C GLY A 3 27.19 -85.81 36.64
N VAL A 4 26.35 -84.80 36.46
CA VAL A 4 26.80 -83.42 36.47
C VAL A 4 25.57 -82.47 36.66
N TRP A 5 25.70 -81.61 37.55
CA TRP A 5 24.82 -80.53 38.05
C TRP A 5 24.47 -79.45 37.05
N ALA A 6 23.20 -79.02 37.02
CA ALA A 6 22.73 -77.82 36.28
C ALA A 6 22.71 -76.65 37.23
N TRP A 7 23.34 -75.55 36.82
CA TRP A 7 23.24 -74.25 37.44
C TRP A 7 22.22 -73.41 36.72
N LEU A 8 21.11 -72.98 37.40
CA LEU A 8 20.17 -71.94 36.97
C LEU A 8 20.81 -70.59 37.15
N ARG A 9 20.92 -69.80 36.10
CA ARG A 9 21.21 -68.35 36.15
C ARG A 9 19.91 -67.61 35.78
N PHE A 10 19.38 -66.84 36.74
CA PHE A 10 18.33 -65.86 36.53
C PHE A 10 18.93 -64.65 35.80
N TRP A 11 18.36 -64.29 34.68
CA TRP A 11 18.61 -63.02 34.00
C TRP A 11 17.45 -62.05 34.30
N PHE A 12 17.72 -61.01 35.04
CA PHE A 12 16.84 -59.87 35.17
C PHE A 12 16.95 -59.03 33.88
N HIS A 13 15.88 -58.89 33.14
CA HIS A 13 15.76 -57.95 32.05
C HIS A 13 15.28 -56.63 32.62
N ALA A 14 16.20 -55.65 32.74
CA ALA A 14 15.84 -54.27 32.96
C ALA A 14 15.32 -53.67 31.66
N ALA A 15 14.01 -53.48 31.57
CA ALA A 15 13.38 -52.71 30.48
C ALA A 15 13.60 -51.23 30.73
N GLY A 16 14.62 -50.66 30.08
CA GLY A 16 14.83 -49.22 30.06
C GLY A 16 13.77 -48.60 29.17
N LEU A 17 12.85 -47.80 29.74
CA LEU A 17 11.99 -46.89 29.01
C LEU A 17 12.85 -45.80 28.40
N LEU A 18 13.14 -45.86 27.11
CA LEU A 18 13.62 -44.71 26.33
C LEU A 18 12.41 -43.79 26.08
N THR A 19 12.31 -42.73 26.87
CA THR A 19 11.47 -41.60 26.56
C THR A 19 12.12 -40.87 25.39
N ALA A 20 11.63 -41.09 24.18
CA ALA A 20 11.97 -40.31 23.02
C ALA A 20 11.36 -38.92 23.21
N THR A 21 12.17 -37.96 23.64
CA THR A 21 11.85 -36.53 23.50
C THR A 21 11.78 -36.25 22.02
N VAL A 22 10.56 -36.08 21.51
CA VAL A 22 10.36 -35.49 20.16
C VAL A 22 10.79 -34.04 20.27
N VAL A 23 12.05 -33.77 19.93
CA VAL A 23 12.51 -32.42 19.62
C VAL A 23 11.84 -32.08 18.30
N THR A 24 10.77 -31.28 18.35
CA THR A 24 10.24 -30.63 17.17
C THR A 24 11.36 -29.77 16.62
N ALA A 25 11.97 -30.20 15.52
CA ALA A 25 12.89 -29.38 14.75
C ALA A 25 12.09 -28.16 14.28
N HIS A 26 12.27 -27.01 14.94
CA HIS A 26 11.78 -25.74 14.42
C HIS A 26 12.51 -25.53 13.09
N ALA A 27 11.77 -25.18 12.05
CA ALA A 27 12.37 -24.81 10.79
C ALA A 27 13.47 -23.76 11.05
N GLU A 28 14.68 -23.99 10.55
CA GLU A 28 15.81 -23.10 10.83
C GLU A 28 15.61 -21.70 10.29
N HIS A 29 14.77 -21.55 9.26
CA HIS A 29 14.42 -20.28 8.63
C HIS A 29 12.91 -20.14 8.42
N LEU A 30 12.45 -18.89 8.30
CA LEU A 30 11.06 -18.54 8.02
C LEU A 30 10.93 -18.07 6.58
N ILE A 31 9.86 -18.47 5.90
CA ILE A 31 9.53 -17.94 4.58
C ILE A 31 8.51 -16.81 4.71
N PHE A 32 8.95 -15.60 4.34
CA PHE A 32 8.13 -14.40 4.31
C PHE A 32 7.87 -13.95 2.87
N LEU A 33 6.67 -14.21 2.35
CA LEU A 33 6.24 -13.78 1.03
C LEU A 33 5.62 -12.38 1.09
N SER A 34 6.05 -11.44 0.24
CA SER A 34 5.54 -10.07 0.23
C SER A 34 5.24 -9.56 -1.18
N THR A 35 4.23 -8.70 -1.29
CA THR A 35 3.94 -7.94 -2.51
C THR A 35 4.72 -6.62 -2.60
N GLN A 36 5.52 -6.27 -1.58
CA GLN A 36 6.34 -5.06 -1.54
C GLN A 36 7.67 -5.28 -2.28
N LEU A 37 7.62 -5.23 -3.61
CA LEU A 37 8.74 -5.59 -4.49
C LEU A 37 9.36 -4.42 -5.24
N ARG A 38 8.79 -3.22 -5.17
CA ARG A 38 9.29 -2.06 -5.94
C ARG A 38 9.35 -0.79 -5.12
N PRO A 39 10.42 0.02 -5.28
CA PRO A 39 11.60 -0.28 -6.11
C PRO A 39 12.36 -1.52 -5.61
N ILE A 40 13.17 -2.16 -6.45
CA ILE A 40 13.89 -3.41 -6.12
C ILE A 40 14.87 -3.22 -4.95
N GLU A 41 15.39 -2.01 -4.79
CA GLU A 41 16.25 -1.60 -3.68
C GLU A 41 15.54 -1.70 -2.33
N GLU A 42 14.21 -1.52 -2.32
CA GLU A 42 13.38 -1.67 -1.11
C GLU A 42 13.39 -3.12 -0.61
N THR A 43 13.25 -4.08 -1.52
CA THR A 43 13.37 -5.51 -1.21
C THR A 43 14.73 -5.84 -0.61
N GLN A 44 15.81 -5.32 -1.20
CA GLN A 44 17.17 -5.53 -0.68
C GLN A 44 17.38 -4.89 0.68
N LYS A 45 16.84 -3.68 0.88
CA LYS A 45 16.89 -2.99 2.18
C LYS A 45 16.12 -3.74 3.27
N MET A 46 14.97 -4.32 2.93
CA MET A 46 14.23 -5.16 3.88
C MET A 46 15.07 -6.35 4.33
N ARG A 47 15.66 -7.10 3.39
CA ARG A 47 16.53 -8.25 3.71
C ARG A 47 17.77 -7.85 4.53
N ASN A 48 18.49 -6.85 4.05
CA ASN A 48 19.83 -6.55 4.54
C ASN A 48 19.88 -5.62 5.75
N LEU A 49 18.81 -4.86 6.02
CA LEU A 49 18.81 -3.84 7.05
C LEU A 49 17.72 -4.04 8.10
N ILE A 50 16.55 -4.55 7.74
CA ILE A 50 15.44 -4.72 8.67
C ILE A 50 15.42 -6.15 9.24
N LEU A 51 15.41 -7.15 8.37
CA LEU A 51 15.26 -8.56 8.79
C LEU A 51 16.53 -9.16 9.37
N LYS A 52 17.72 -8.61 9.08
CA LYS A 52 19.00 -9.12 9.57
C LYS A 52 19.14 -9.11 11.11
N ASP A 53 18.42 -8.20 11.77
CA ASP A 53 18.47 -8.07 13.24
C ASP A 53 17.39 -8.94 13.93
N PHE A 54 16.59 -9.67 13.17
CA PHE A 54 15.72 -10.71 13.71
C PHE A 54 16.56 -11.95 14.08
N PRO A 55 16.32 -12.61 15.23
CA PRO A 55 17.22 -13.65 15.75
C PRO A 55 17.21 -14.97 14.96
N ARG A 56 16.43 -15.04 13.87
CA ARG A 56 16.32 -16.22 13.01
C ARG A 56 16.45 -15.78 11.55
N GLU A 57 16.87 -16.71 10.70
CA GLU A 57 16.93 -16.47 9.26
C GLU A 57 15.53 -16.30 8.67
N VAL A 58 15.37 -15.31 7.76
CA VAL A 58 14.11 -15.02 7.08
C VAL A 58 14.37 -14.94 5.58
N ASP A 59 13.80 -15.87 4.85
CA ASP A 59 13.73 -15.81 3.39
C ASP A 59 12.63 -14.84 2.97
N TYR A 60 13.01 -13.58 2.74
CA TYR A 60 12.10 -12.56 2.24
C TYR A 60 11.94 -12.68 0.73
N ILE A 61 10.83 -13.25 0.28
CA ILE A 61 10.50 -13.48 -1.12
C ILE A 61 9.48 -12.44 -1.56
N THR A 62 9.64 -11.88 -2.75
CA THR A 62 8.68 -10.91 -3.29
C THR A 62 7.98 -11.46 -4.51
N GLU A 63 6.66 -11.19 -4.60
CA GLU A 63 5.80 -11.64 -5.68
C GLU A 63 5.00 -10.47 -6.25
N GLN A 64 4.68 -10.51 -7.55
CA GLN A 64 3.80 -9.53 -8.16
C GLN A 64 2.37 -9.67 -7.60
N PRO A 65 1.64 -8.56 -7.36
CA PRO A 65 0.28 -8.62 -6.82
C PRO A 65 -0.68 -9.57 -7.55
N PRO A 66 -0.68 -9.68 -8.90
CA PRO A 66 -1.55 -10.63 -9.58
C PRO A 66 -1.18 -12.11 -9.37
N GLN A 67 0.10 -12.43 -9.12
CA GLN A 67 0.59 -13.79 -8.88
C GLN A 67 0.49 -14.21 -7.41
N PHE A 68 0.48 -13.26 -6.50
CA PHE A 68 0.42 -13.50 -5.07
C PHE A 68 -0.75 -14.40 -4.63
N PRO A 69 -2.03 -14.10 -4.96
CA PRO A 69 -3.14 -14.99 -4.59
C PRO A 69 -3.07 -16.34 -5.30
N VAL A 70 -2.56 -16.39 -6.54
CA VAL A 70 -2.42 -17.64 -7.30
C VAL A 70 -1.48 -18.61 -6.61
N ARG A 71 -0.35 -18.10 -6.10
CA ARG A 71 0.61 -18.91 -5.35
C ARG A 71 0.00 -19.47 -4.09
N ILE A 72 -0.71 -18.65 -3.32
CA ILE A 72 -1.38 -19.07 -2.08
C ILE A 72 -2.44 -20.14 -2.37
N GLU A 73 -3.33 -19.90 -3.35
CA GLU A 73 -4.34 -20.86 -3.75
C GLU A 73 -3.73 -22.22 -4.21
N THR A 74 -2.60 -22.15 -4.91
CA THR A 74 -1.90 -23.34 -5.40
C THR A 74 -1.36 -24.16 -4.23
N GLU A 75 -0.71 -23.54 -3.25
CA GLU A 75 -0.23 -24.23 -2.06
C GLU A 75 -1.38 -24.84 -1.25
N GLN A 76 -2.49 -24.11 -1.08
CA GLN A 76 -3.66 -24.67 -0.40
C GLN A 76 -4.25 -25.89 -1.10
N LYS A 77 -4.40 -25.83 -2.44
CA LYS A 77 -4.96 -26.95 -3.24
C LYS A 77 -4.05 -28.18 -3.24
N SER A 78 -2.74 -27.98 -3.21
CA SER A 78 -1.76 -29.08 -3.16
C SER A 78 -1.55 -29.64 -1.76
N GLY A 79 -2.04 -28.96 -0.71
CA GLY A 79 -1.72 -29.30 0.68
C GLY A 79 -0.27 -29.04 1.06
N THR A 80 0.48 -28.31 0.22
CA THR A 80 1.86 -27.92 0.47
C THR A 80 1.85 -26.60 1.23
N HIS A 81 2.50 -26.56 2.38
CA HIS A 81 2.60 -25.35 3.20
C HIS A 81 4.06 -24.97 3.33
N THR A 82 4.52 -24.01 2.54
CA THR A 82 5.90 -23.55 2.57
C THR A 82 6.06 -22.15 3.18
N MET A 83 4.99 -21.34 3.15
CA MET A 83 5.04 -19.96 3.63
C MET A 83 4.59 -19.86 5.09
N ASP A 84 5.34 -19.09 5.88
CA ASP A 84 5.01 -18.80 7.27
C ASP A 84 4.25 -17.48 7.38
N VAL A 85 4.81 -16.41 6.80
CA VAL A 85 4.24 -15.05 6.85
C VAL A 85 3.98 -14.54 5.45
N VAL A 86 2.87 -13.85 5.28
CA VAL A 86 2.58 -13.07 4.09
C VAL A 86 2.43 -11.59 4.47
N GLY A 87 3.03 -10.72 3.66
CA GLY A 87 2.95 -9.27 3.82
C GLY A 87 2.45 -8.61 2.54
N ALA A 88 1.26 -8.01 2.60
CA ALA A 88 0.63 -7.44 1.42
C ALA A 88 -0.27 -6.25 1.77
N LEU A 89 -0.71 -5.51 0.76
CA LEU A 89 -1.67 -4.44 0.95
C LEU A 89 -3.03 -4.99 1.41
N HIS A 90 -3.78 -4.19 2.14
CA HIS A 90 -5.13 -4.55 2.62
C HIS A 90 -6.00 -5.16 1.52
N GLY A 91 -6.05 -4.54 0.34
CA GLY A 91 -6.84 -5.02 -0.81
C GLY A 91 -6.37 -6.36 -1.38
N GLU A 92 -5.09 -6.70 -1.20
CA GLU A 92 -4.48 -7.96 -1.66
C GLU A 92 -4.68 -9.09 -0.63
N LEU A 93 -4.76 -8.75 0.67
CA LEU A 93 -5.08 -9.71 1.73
C LEU A 93 -6.57 -10.05 1.81
N LYS A 94 -7.45 -9.10 1.46
CA LYS A 94 -8.91 -9.28 1.56
C LYS A 94 -9.43 -10.52 0.83
N PRO A 95 -9.00 -10.85 -0.40
CA PRO A 95 -9.43 -12.06 -1.09
C PRO A 95 -9.02 -13.38 -0.43
N LEU A 96 -8.07 -13.37 0.51
CA LEU A 96 -7.61 -14.57 1.21
C LEU A 96 -8.53 -14.97 2.36
N ALA A 97 -9.36 -14.04 2.86
CA ALA A 97 -10.27 -14.33 3.97
C ALA A 97 -11.34 -15.38 3.62
N PRO A 98 -12.09 -15.28 2.49
CA PRO A 98 -13.06 -16.33 2.12
C PRO A 98 -12.41 -17.67 1.72
N LEU A 99 -11.11 -17.69 1.41
CA LEU A 99 -10.34 -18.91 1.15
C LEU A 99 -9.93 -19.62 2.45
N GLU A 100 -10.18 -19.00 3.61
CA GLU A 100 -9.70 -19.48 4.91
C GLU A 100 -8.17 -19.77 4.93
N ALA A 101 -7.41 -18.99 4.14
CA ALA A 101 -5.97 -19.20 3.97
C ALA A 101 -5.14 -18.67 5.14
N LEU A 102 -5.72 -17.81 5.97
CA LEU A 102 -5.03 -17.10 7.02
C LEU A 102 -5.38 -17.65 8.40
N ALA A 103 -4.38 -17.69 9.29
CA ALA A 103 -4.57 -18.03 10.69
C ALA A 103 -5.24 -16.87 11.44
N GLN A 104 -5.96 -17.21 12.52
CA GLN A 104 -6.52 -16.22 13.45
C GLN A 104 -5.39 -15.68 14.35
N LEU A 105 -5.34 -14.37 14.48
CA LEU A 105 -4.29 -13.64 15.20
C LEU A 105 -4.86 -12.83 16.39
N ASP A 106 -6.02 -13.22 16.92
CA ASP A 106 -6.70 -12.47 18.00
C ASP A 106 -5.81 -12.39 19.26
N ASP A 107 -5.16 -13.48 19.64
CA ASP A 107 -4.24 -13.51 20.80
C ASP A 107 -3.02 -12.65 20.56
N LEU A 108 -2.42 -12.71 19.36
CA LEU A 108 -1.30 -11.87 18.99
C LEU A 108 -1.71 -10.38 19.01
N ALA A 109 -2.86 -10.03 18.43
CA ALA A 109 -3.36 -8.65 18.46
C ALA A 109 -3.57 -8.13 19.89
N THR A 110 -4.07 -9.00 20.78
CA THR A 110 -4.22 -8.69 22.20
C THR A 110 -2.86 -8.47 22.87
N GLY A 111 -1.88 -9.33 22.60
CA GLY A 111 -0.50 -9.18 23.08
C GLY A 111 0.18 -7.90 22.60
N LEU A 112 -0.21 -7.41 21.42
CA LEU A 112 0.31 -6.17 20.82
C LEU A 112 -0.47 -4.90 21.25
N ALA A 113 -1.43 -4.98 22.18
CA ALA A 113 -2.24 -3.82 22.59
C ALA A 113 -1.38 -2.63 23.07
N GLY A 114 -0.25 -2.92 23.75
CA GLY A 114 0.71 -1.90 24.19
C GLY A 114 1.41 -1.15 23.06
N ARG A 115 1.34 -1.60 21.81
CA ARG A 115 1.91 -0.93 20.63
C ARG A 115 1.11 0.31 20.22
N GLY A 116 -0.13 0.44 20.67
CA GLY A 116 -0.99 1.59 20.36
C GLY A 116 -1.35 1.70 18.87
N ILE A 117 -1.53 0.55 18.20
CA ILE A 117 -2.05 0.52 16.83
C ILE A 117 -3.47 1.07 16.83
N PRO A 118 -3.81 2.06 15.96
CA PRO A 118 -5.17 2.62 15.92
C PRO A 118 -6.23 1.55 15.68
N SER A 119 -7.33 1.61 16.45
CA SER A 119 -8.42 0.62 16.36
C SER A 119 -9.02 0.49 14.96
N GLY A 120 -9.10 1.59 14.20
CA GLY A 120 -9.54 1.56 12.80
C GLY A 120 -8.64 0.69 11.91
N LEU A 121 -7.33 0.73 12.10
CA LEU A 121 -6.38 -0.12 11.35
C LEU A 121 -6.51 -1.60 11.77
N LEU A 122 -6.70 -1.88 13.07
CA LEU A 122 -6.97 -3.24 13.54
C LEU A 122 -8.29 -3.78 12.96
N THR A 123 -9.33 -2.94 12.88
CA THR A 123 -10.60 -3.31 12.25
C THR A 123 -10.43 -3.71 10.78
N LEU A 124 -9.60 -2.99 10.02
CA LEU A 124 -9.25 -3.40 8.65
C LEU A 124 -8.58 -4.78 8.63
N GLY A 125 -7.76 -5.09 9.65
CA GLY A 125 -7.10 -6.39 9.80
C GLY A 125 -8.02 -7.59 9.99
N LYS A 126 -9.27 -7.35 10.33
CA LYS A 126 -10.31 -8.40 10.40
C LYS A 126 -10.84 -8.81 9.03
N LEU A 127 -10.55 -8.07 7.98
CA LEU A 127 -10.99 -8.37 6.61
C LEU A 127 -12.52 -8.59 6.47
N GLY A 128 -13.31 -7.97 7.36
CA GLY A 128 -14.77 -8.13 7.41
C GLY A 128 -15.26 -9.39 8.12
N THR A 129 -14.39 -10.11 8.82
CA THR A 129 -14.74 -11.25 9.69
C THR A 129 -14.79 -10.81 11.17
N ALA A 130 -15.09 -11.76 12.07
CA ALA A 130 -15.03 -11.52 13.51
C ALA A 130 -13.59 -11.52 14.05
N HIS A 131 -12.65 -12.21 13.36
CA HIS A 131 -11.30 -12.49 13.82
C HIS A 131 -10.26 -11.56 13.22
N GLN A 132 -9.19 -11.31 13.95
CA GLN A 132 -8.00 -10.65 13.41
C GLN A 132 -7.27 -11.59 12.47
N LEU A 133 -7.15 -11.25 11.19
CA LEU A 133 -6.52 -12.09 10.16
C LEU A 133 -5.17 -11.52 9.69
N TYR A 134 -4.93 -10.22 9.89
CA TYR A 134 -3.59 -9.65 9.73
C TYR A 134 -3.33 -8.55 10.78
N ILE A 135 -2.08 -8.36 11.12
CA ILE A 135 -1.64 -7.23 11.94
C ILE A 135 -1.19 -6.09 11.02
N PRO A 136 -1.69 -4.85 11.19
CA PRO A 136 -1.15 -3.68 10.48
C PRO A 136 0.37 -3.61 10.65
N TRP A 137 1.08 -3.41 9.54
CA TRP A 137 2.54 -3.44 9.53
C TRP A 137 3.15 -2.08 9.25
N MET A 138 2.81 -1.48 8.13
CA MET A 138 3.33 -0.18 7.71
C MET A 138 2.32 0.54 6.84
N GLN A 139 2.42 1.85 6.82
CA GLN A 139 1.52 2.69 6.04
C GLN A 139 2.28 3.71 5.22
N ALA A 140 1.66 4.13 4.14
CA ALA A 140 2.15 5.19 3.28
C ALA A 140 0.98 5.97 2.68
N SER A 141 1.29 7.02 1.95
CA SER A 141 0.34 7.73 1.11
C SER A 141 1.09 8.42 -0.03
N TYR A 142 0.37 9.18 -0.80
CA TYR A 142 0.91 10.01 -1.86
C TYR A 142 0.91 11.46 -1.38
N VAL A 143 1.85 12.23 -1.91
CA VAL A 143 2.02 13.64 -1.57
C VAL A 143 2.28 14.45 -2.83
N MET A 144 1.99 15.75 -2.74
CA MET A 144 2.58 16.72 -3.64
C MET A 144 3.96 17.09 -3.13
N VAL A 145 4.90 17.29 -4.05
CA VAL A 145 6.23 17.82 -3.78
C VAL A 145 6.45 19.04 -4.67
N ALA A 146 6.96 20.12 -4.09
CA ALA A 146 7.35 21.26 -4.89
C ALA A 146 8.80 21.73 -4.57
N ASN A 147 9.52 22.14 -5.63
CA ASN A 147 10.71 22.97 -5.43
C ASN A 147 10.28 24.32 -4.88
N ARG A 148 10.96 24.81 -3.85
CA ARG A 148 10.65 26.10 -3.20
C ARG A 148 10.63 27.27 -4.16
N LYS A 149 11.35 27.20 -5.29
CA LYS A 149 11.30 28.21 -6.36
C LYS A 149 9.88 28.38 -6.94
N ALA A 150 9.08 27.32 -6.93
CA ALA A 150 7.71 27.38 -7.43
C ALA A 150 6.81 28.24 -6.53
N LEU A 151 7.13 28.39 -5.23
CA LEU A 151 6.32 29.15 -4.27
C LEU A 151 6.20 30.63 -4.63
N ALA A 152 7.19 31.21 -5.32
CA ALA A 152 7.11 32.58 -5.80
C ALA A 152 5.98 32.85 -6.80
N TYR A 153 5.38 31.79 -7.35
CA TYR A 153 4.30 31.82 -8.32
C TYR A 153 2.97 31.29 -7.75
N LEU A 154 2.96 30.91 -6.47
CA LEU A 154 1.74 30.51 -5.79
C LEU A 154 0.80 31.73 -5.69
N PRO A 155 -0.50 31.61 -5.99
CA PRO A 155 -1.44 32.71 -5.85
C PRO A 155 -1.40 33.34 -4.44
N ALA A 156 -1.48 34.64 -4.37
CA ALA A 156 -1.42 35.35 -3.09
C ALA A 156 -2.56 34.92 -2.16
N GLY A 157 -2.23 34.64 -0.91
CA GLY A 157 -3.20 34.20 0.11
C GLY A 157 -3.54 32.71 0.07
N THR A 158 -2.99 31.94 -0.88
CA THR A 158 -3.19 30.48 -0.93
C THR A 158 -2.39 29.77 0.16
N ASP A 159 -3.06 28.94 0.95
CA ASP A 159 -2.41 27.99 1.86
C ASP A 159 -2.07 26.70 1.09
N ILE A 160 -0.79 26.43 0.92
CA ILE A 160 -0.32 25.23 0.21
C ILE A 160 -0.80 23.93 0.85
N ASN A 161 -1.07 23.91 2.16
CA ASN A 161 -1.56 22.74 2.89
C ASN A 161 -3.07 22.56 2.75
N ALA A 162 -3.78 23.58 2.27
CA ALA A 162 -5.22 23.57 2.02
C ALA A 162 -5.56 23.76 0.53
N LEU A 163 -4.59 23.57 -0.36
CA LEU A 163 -4.69 23.81 -1.80
C LEU A 163 -5.90 23.08 -2.43
N SER A 164 -6.63 23.79 -3.29
CA SER A 164 -7.65 23.20 -4.17
C SER A 164 -7.10 22.86 -5.55
N TYR A 165 -7.84 22.03 -6.32
CA TYR A 165 -7.45 21.75 -7.73
C TYR A 165 -7.51 22.99 -8.61
N ASP A 166 -8.40 23.96 -8.33
CA ASP A 166 -8.48 25.22 -9.05
C ASP A 166 -7.23 26.08 -8.78
N GLU A 167 -6.81 26.18 -7.52
CA GLU A 167 -5.59 26.91 -7.16
C GLU A 167 -4.34 26.23 -7.73
N LEU A 168 -4.28 24.88 -7.77
CA LEU A 168 -3.20 24.17 -8.45
C LEU A 168 -3.17 24.52 -9.95
N ALA A 169 -4.33 24.61 -10.62
CA ALA A 169 -4.41 24.96 -12.03
C ALA A 169 -3.93 26.40 -12.26
N ILE A 170 -4.34 27.35 -11.41
CA ILE A 170 -3.88 28.75 -11.47
C ILE A 170 -2.35 28.81 -11.25
N TRP A 171 -1.84 28.10 -10.25
CA TRP A 171 -0.41 28.04 -9.96
C TRP A 171 0.41 27.47 -11.12
N ALA A 172 -0.01 26.34 -11.69
CA ALA A 172 0.66 25.73 -12.84
C ALA A 172 0.63 26.65 -14.07
N SER A 173 -0.49 27.36 -14.30
CA SER A 173 -0.62 28.34 -15.38
C SER A 173 0.30 29.55 -15.15
N ALA A 174 0.36 30.07 -13.94
CA ALA A 174 1.25 31.19 -13.58
C ALA A 174 2.73 30.83 -13.80
N LEU A 175 3.14 29.63 -13.40
CA LEU A 175 4.48 29.09 -13.67
C LEU A 175 4.75 29.06 -15.17
N GLN A 176 3.83 28.51 -15.97
CA GLN A 176 3.98 28.43 -17.42
C GLN A 176 4.10 29.81 -18.07
N GLN A 177 3.23 30.75 -17.68
CA GLN A 177 3.24 32.11 -18.24
C GLN A 177 4.54 32.88 -17.92
N LYS A 178 5.06 32.71 -16.70
CA LYS A 178 6.25 33.46 -16.25
C LYS A 178 7.56 32.83 -16.67
N THR A 179 7.62 31.50 -16.77
CA THR A 179 8.87 30.76 -17.09
C THR A 179 8.94 30.29 -18.55
N GLY A 180 7.83 30.31 -19.27
CA GLY A 180 7.69 29.69 -20.60
C GLY A 180 7.71 28.18 -20.59
N LYS A 181 7.72 27.54 -19.40
CA LYS A 181 7.85 26.08 -19.23
C LYS A 181 6.68 25.50 -18.44
N ARG A 182 6.25 24.32 -18.80
CA ARG A 182 5.27 23.54 -18.04
C ARG A 182 5.99 22.74 -16.97
N LEU A 183 5.87 23.15 -15.72
CA LEU A 183 6.68 22.66 -14.60
C LEU A 183 5.88 21.84 -13.57
N LEU A 184 4.59 21.55 -13.85
CA LEU A 184 3.80 20.57 -13.11
C LEU A 184 3.97 19.20 -13.75
N GLY A 185 4.17 18.15 -12.97
CA GLY A 185 4.36 16.80 -13.45
C GLY A 185 3.60 15.73 -12.68
N PHE A 186 3.29 14.62 -13.37
CA PHE A 186 2.64 13.44 -12.82
C PHE A 186 3.33 12.16 -13.29
N PRO A 187 3.30 11.06 -12.51
CA PRO A 187 3.89 9.78 -12.88
C PRO A 187 2.94 8.99 -13.81
N ALA A 188 2.73 9.50 -15.05
CA ALA A 188 1.82 8.93 -16.03
C ALA A 188 2.51 8.00 -17.05
N GLY A 189 3.76 7.60 -16.80
CA GLY A 189 4.49 6.61 -17.59
C GLY A 189 3.98 5.18 -17.36
N PRO A 190 4.45 4.20 -18.15
CA PRO A 190 3.92 2.83 -18.16
C PRO A 190 3.99 2.10 -16.81
N GLN A 191 4.91 2.49 -15.91
CA GLN A 191 5.05 1.95 -14.56
C GLN A 191 4.76 3.00 -13.49
N GLY A 192 4.18 4.14 -13.90
CA GLY A 192 3.75 5.21 -13.02
C GLY A 192 2.48 4.84 -12.26
N LEU A 193 2.21 5.59 -11.19
CA LEU A 193 1.04 5.35 -10.34
C LEU A 193 -0.08 6.37 -10.61
N MET A 194 -0.22 6.81 -11.87
CA MET A 194 -1.24 7.81 -12.23
C MET A 194 -2.67 7.31 -11.97
N HIS A 195 -2.95 6.01 -12.16
CA HIS A 195 -4.22 5.40 -11.80
C HIS A 195 -4.58 5.64 -10.33
N ARG A 196 -3.60 5.56 -9.42
CA ARG A 196 -3.82 5.82 -7.98
C ARG A 196 -4.18 7.29 -7.68
N PHE A 197 -3.67 8.22 -8.50
CA PHE A 197 -4.11 9.60 -8.42
C PHE A 197 -5.61 9.76 -8.75
N PHE A 198 -6.08 9.09 -9.79
CA PHE A 198 -7.50 9.11 -10.13
C PHE A 198 -8.35 8.45 -9.05
N GLU A 199 -7.99 7.25 -8.65
CA GLU A 199 -8.76 6.42 -7.71
C GLU A 199 -8.79 6.97 -6.28
N GLY A 200 -7.67 7.48 -5.80
CA GLY A 200 -7.51 7.88 -4.39
C GLY A 200 -7.62 9.38 -4.13
N PHE A 201 -7.48 10.22 -5.16
CA PHE A 201 -7.39 11.66 -4.98
C PHE A 201 -8.40 12.41 -5.84
N LEU A 202 -8.37 12.26 -7.15
CA LEU A 202 -9.19 13.06 -8.03
C LEU A 202 -10.68 12.70 -7.93
N TYR A 203 -11.05 11.42 -8.15
CA TYR A 203 -12.44 10.97 -8.05
C TYR A 203 -13.07 11.26 -6.68
N PRO A 204 -12.47 10.81 -5.56
CA PRO A 204 -13.02 11.10 -4.24
C PRO A 204 -13.25 12.60 -4.01
N SER A 205 -12.31 13.44 -4.44
CA SER A 205 -12.40 14.89 -4.23
C SER A 205 -13.55 15.55 -4.97
N TYR A 206 -13.95 15.02 -6.12
CA TYR A 206 -15.02 15.63 -6.94
C TYR A 206 -16.36 14.93 -6.81
N THR A 207 -16.37 13.63 -6.63
CA THR A 207 -17.59 12.81 -6.69
C THR A 207 -17.99 12.22 -5.34
N GLY A 208 -17.06 12.12 -4.40
CA GLY A 208 -17.25 11.46 -3.11
C GLY A 208 -17.16 9.93 -3.17
N GLY A 209 -16.86 9.34 -4.34
CA GLY A 209 -16.73 7.91 -4.56
C GLY A 209 -15.74 7.59 -5.68
N ILE A 210 -15.68 6.32 -6.08
CA ILE A 210 -14.78 5.84 -7.14
C ILE A 210 -15.57 5.03 -8.19
N VAL A 211 -16.37 4.06 -7.73
CA VAL A 211 -17.11 3.13 -8.58
C VAL A 211 -18.52 3.64 -8.83
N VAL A 212 -19.27 3.91 -7.76
CA VAL A 212 -20.68 4.33 -7.86
C VAL A 212 -20.83 5.58 -8.73
N PRO A 213 -20.10 6.69 -8.46
CA PRO A 213 -20.25 7.92 -9.24
C PRO A 213 -19.33 7.99 -10.46
N PHE A 214 -18.82 6.86 -10.97
CA PHE A 214 -17.80 6.84 -12.04
C PHE A 214 -18.20 7.64 -13.28
N ARG A 215 -19.46 7.59 -13.68
CA ARG A 215 -19.98 8.34 -14.86
C ARG A 215 -20.95 9.48 -14.51
N SER A 216 -20.93 9.93 -13.26
CA SER A 216 -21.77 11.04 -12.81
C SER A 216 -21.44 12.36 -13.54
N GLU A 217 -22.33 13.33 -13.48
CA GLU A 217 -22.07 14.68 -14.01
C GLU A 217 -20.85 15.32 -13.34
N ALA A 218 -20.65 15.06 -12.05
CA ALA A 218 -19.47 15.53 -11.32
C ALA A 218 -18.17 14.91 -11.88
N ALA A 219 -18.19 13.63 -12.26
CA ALA A 219 -17.05 12.97 -12.91
C ALA A 219 -16.79 13.56 -14.31
N GLU A 220 -17.84 13.85 -15.08
CA GLU A 220 -17.70 14.50 -16.39
C GLU A 220 -17.05 15.88 -16.27
N ALA A 221 -17.54 16.72 -15.35
CA ALA A 221 -16.98 18.05 -15.07
C ALA A 221 -15.52 17.96 -14.59
N MET A 222 -15.22 17.02 -13.69
CA MET A 222 -13.88 16.73 -13.19
C MET A 222 -12.90 16.41 -14.33
N TRP A 223 -13.27 15.50 -15.24
CA TRP A 223 -12.40 15.13 -16.37
C TRP A 223 -12.17 16.31 -17.33
N ALA A 224 -13.19 17.14 -17.57
CA ALA A 224 -13.04 18.34 -18.39
C ALA A 224 -12.07 19.35 -17.72
N GLN A 225 -12.18 19.54 -16.41
CA GLN A 225 -11.28 20.41 -15.65
C GLN A 225 -9.85 19.84 -15.60
N PHE A 226 -9.70 18.55 -15.38
CA PHE A 226 -8.40 17.90 -15.39
C PHE A 226 -7.72 17.96 -16.75
N ALA A 227 -8.47 17.78 -17.84
CA ALA A 227 -7.97 17.99 -19.21
C ALA A 227 -7.49 19.45 -19.44
N SER A 228 -8.15 20.42 -18.82
CA SER A 228 -7.69 21.82 -18.86
C SER A 228 -6.39 22.01 -18.06
N LEU A 229 -6.29 21.46 -16.83
CA LEU A 229 -5.07 21.48 -16.02
C LEU A 229 -3.90 20.83 -16.77
N TRP A 230 -4.15 19.75 -17.49
CA TRP A 230 -3.12 18.99 -18.22
C TRP A 230 -2.38 19.83 -19.27
N LYS A 231 -3.00 20.89 -19.78
CA LYS A 231 -2.36 21.83 -20.72
C LYS A 231 -1.15 22.53 -20.10
N SER A 232 -1.09 22.64 -18.78
CA SER A 232 0.04 23.19 -18.02
C SER A 232 0.96 22.12 -17.41
N VAL A 233 0.68 20.83 -17.66
CA VAL A 233 1.50 19.72 -17.21
C VAL A 233 2.67 19.50 -18.19
N ASN A 234 3.83 19.14 -17.65
CA ASN A 234 5.02 18.81 -18.43
C ASN A 234 4.72 17.68 -19.44
N PRO A 235 5.03 17.86 -20.72
CA PRO A 235 4.68 16.89 -21.76
C PRO A 235 5.32 15.52 -21.56
N ASN A 236 6.48 15.46 -20.88
CA ASN A 236 7.17 14.22 -20.58
C ASN A 236 6.52 13.43 -19.42
N SER A 237 5.46 13.96 -18.79
CA SER A 237 4.75 13.25 -17.70
C SER A 237 4.25 11.86 -18.13
N THR A 238 3.91 11.67 -19.42
CA THR A 238 3.52 10.37 -19.95
C THR A 238 4.65 9.34 -20.05
N SER A 239 5.90 9.75 -19.81
CA SER A 239 7.06 8.88 -19.74
C SER A 239 7.62 8.71 -18.31
N TYR A 240 7.18 9.53 -17.36
CA TYR A 240 7.68 9.45 -15.99
C TYR A 240 7.05 8.28 -15.24
N ASN A 241 7.86 7.35 -14.80
CA ASN A 241 7.45 6.28 -13.89
C ASN A 241 7.55 6.70 -12.42
N PHE A 242 8.46 7.63 -12.12
CA PHE A 242 8.76 8.18 -10.80
C PHE A 242 9.06 9.67 -10.93
N MET A 243 8.65 10.46 -9.93
CA MET A 243 8.86 11.90 -9.97
C MET A 243 10.20 12.38 -9.40
N GLN A 244 10.96 11.52 -8.72
CA GLN A 244 12.22 11.93 -8.10
C GLN A 244 13.22 12.55 -9.08
N GLN A 245 13.44 11.93 -10.24
CA GLN A 245 14.42 12.43 -11.23
C GLN A 245 13.97 13.74 -11.89
N PRO A 246 12.73 13.86 -12.41
CA PRO A 246 12.23 15.14 -12.93
C PRO A 246 12.29 16.29 -11.92
N LEU A 247 12.04 16.02 -10.62
CA LEU A 247 12.15 17.01 -9.55
C LEU A 247 13.62 17.40 -9.32
N LEU A 248 14.52 16.43 -9.18
CA LEU A 248 15.95 16.67 -8.92
C LEU A 248 16.65 17.41 -10.08
N SER A 249 16.29 17.10 -11.32
CA SER A 249 16.82 17.77 -12.50
C SER A 249 16.26 19.19 -12.72
N GLY A 250 15.14 19.52 -12.05
CA GLY A 250 14.43 20.79 -12.26
C GLY A 250 13.60 20.82 -13.55
N GLU A 251 13.39 19.68 -14.21
CA GLU A 251 12.49 19.54 -15.36
C GLU A 251 11.03 19.73 -14.91
N VAL A 252 10.73 19.35 -13.68
CA VAL A 252 9.48 19.55 -12.97
C VAL A 252 9.75 20.28 -11.66
N TRP A 253 8.91 21.26 -11.32
CA TRP A 253 9.00 21.98 -10.04
C TRP A 253 7.87 21.59 -9.09
N ILE A 254 6.76 21.07 -9.59
CA ILE A 254 5.64 20.56 -8.78
C ILE A 254 5.32 19.16 -9.30
N GLY A 255 5.28 18.18 -8.41
CA GLY A 255 4.97 16.80 -8.77
C GLY A 255 4.10 16.10 -7.75
N PHE A 256 3.37 15.08 -8.18
CA PHE A 256 2.61 14.16 -7.35
C PHE A 256 3.25 12.77 -7.44
N ASP A 257 3.51 12.11 -6.32
CA ASP A 257 3.94 10.70 -6.32
C ASP A 257 3.70 10.03 -4.96
N HIS A 258 3.85 8.72 -4.93
CA HIS A 258 3.96 7.96 -3.68
C HIS A 258 5.18 8.42 -2.88
N ILE A 259 5.00 8.59 -1.57
CA ILE A 259 6.05 9.18 -0.73
C ILE A 259 7.39 8.44 -0.86
N ALA A 260 7.42 7.11 -0.87
CA ALA A 260 8.66 6.36 -1.02
C ALA A 260 9.37 6.63 -2.35
N ARG A 261 8.63 6.97 -3.42
CA ARG A 261 9.18 7.31 -4.74
C ARG A 261 9.65 8.77 -4.85
N ALA A 262 9.11 9.66 -4.02
CA ALA A 262 9.52 11.07 -3.95
C ALA A 262 10.62 11.31 -2.89
N LEU A 263 10.80 10.37 -1.97
CA LEU A 263 11.61 10.54 -0.77
C LEU A 263 13.07 10.85 -1.06
N ASP A 264 13.63 10.28 -2.11
CA ASP A 264 15.04 10.53 -2.46
C ASP A 264 15.29 11.99 -2.88
N ALA A 265 14.34 12.64 -3.56
CA ALA A 265 14.45 14.06 -3.85
C ALA A 265 14.42 14.90 -2.54
N LEU A 266 13.49 14.56 -1.64
CA LEU A 266 13.36 15.23 -0.34
C LEU A 266 14.59 15.00 0.58
N ARG A 267 15.27 13.84 0.46
CA ARG A 267 16.48 13.51 1.23
C ARG A 267 17.73 14.18 0.69
N GLN A 268 17.87 14.21 -0.63
CA GLN A 268 19.07 14.78 -1.25
C GLN A 268 19.12 16.30 -1.15
N LYS A 269 17.97 16.96 -1.22
CA LYS A 269 17.86 18.42 -1.23
C LYS A 269 16.70 18.94 -0.37
N PRO A 270 16.71 18.66 0.93
CA PRO A 270 15.60 19.03 1.82
C PRO A 270 15.35 20.54 1.91
N GLU A 271 16.38 21.35 1.67
CA GLU A 271 16.28 22.81 1.64
C GLU A 271 15.66 23.34 0.33
N GLU A 272 15.74 22.58 -0.78
CA GLU A 272 15.15 22.99 -2.06
C GLU A 272 13.68 22.56 -2.21
N PHE A 273 13.23 21.54 -1.48
CA PHE A 273 11.91 20.98 -1.64
C PHE A 273 11.01 21.16 -0.44
N ILE A 274 9.70 21.05 -0.68
CA ILE A 274 8.65 20.88 0.31
C ILE A 274 7.73 19.76 -0.12
N ALA A 275 7.14 19.04 0.85
CA ALA A 275 6.03 18.11 0.63
C ALA A 275 4.76 18.68 1.28
N PHE A 276 3.61 18.49 0.66
CA PHE A 276 2.33 19.00 1.10
C PHE A 276 1.18 18.10 0.65
N PRO A 277 -0.04 18.25 1.24
CA PRO A 277 -1.21 17.49 0.86
C PRO A 277 -1.58 17.64 -0.62
N ALA A 278 -2.15 16.60 -1.21
CA ALA A 278 -2.78 16.72 -2.52
C ALA A 278 -3.97 17.71 -2.46
N PRO A 279 -4.35 18.34 -3.58
CA PRO A 279 -5.43 19.31 -3.60
C PRO A 279 -6.79 18.75 -3.20
N ALA A 280 -7.65 19.60 -2.66
CA ALA A 280 -9.06 19.31 -2.40
C ALA A 280 -9.93 19.67 -3.61
N GLY A 281 -11.03 18.97 -3.78
CA GLY A 281 -12.11 19.29 -4.70
C GLY A 281 -13.41 19.67 -3.96
N PRO A 282 -14.53 19.76 -4.70
CA PRO A 282 -15.81 20.19 -4.13
C PRO A 282 -16.38 19.28 -3.01
N LYS A 283 -15.98 18.01 -2.99
CA LYS A 283 -16.41 17.03 -1.96
C LYS A 283 -15.45 16.94 -0.79
N GLY A 284 -14.24 17.47 -0.94
CA GLY A 284 -13.19 17.43 0.06
C GLY A 284 -11.85 16.99 -0.51
N ARG A 285 -10.96 16.54 0.36
CA ARG A 285 -9.60 16.13 0.05
C ARG A 285 -9.48 14.63 0.00
N GLY A 286 -9.59 14.07 -1.18
CA GLY A 286 -9.33 12.64 -1.41
C GLY A 286 -7.90 12.29 -1.06
N TYR A 287 -7.71 11.17 -0.38
CA TYR A 287 -6.38 10.60 -0.18
C TYR A 287 -6.42 9.08 -0.12
N MET A 288 -5.42 8.44 -0.70
CA MET A 288 -5.31 6.99 -0.64
C MET A 288 -4.46 6.57 0.56
N ALA A 289 -5.08 5.86 1.49
CA ALA A 289 -4.39 5.22 2.60
C ALA A 289 -3.81 3.89 2.11
N VAL A 290 -2.49 3.82 1.98
CA VAL A 290 -1.78 2.58 1.63
C VAL A 290 -1.40 1.89 2.93
N LEU A 291 -2.10 0.80 3.25
CA LEU A 291 -1.87 -0.01 4.44
C LEU A 291 -1.39 -1.40 4.03
N ALA A 292 -0.20 -1.77 4.48
CA ALA A 292 0.29 -3.14 4.41
C ALA A 292 0.04 -3.86 5.75
N GLY A 293 -0.31 -5.13 5.66
CA GLY A 293 -0.51 -6.01 6.79
C GLY A 293 0.38 -7.24 6.74
N LEU A 294 0.58 -7.85 7.90
CA LEU A 294 1.28 -9.13 8.08
C LEU A 294 0.27 -10.18 8.53
N ALA A 295 0.17 -11.26 7.82
CA ALA A 295 -0.67 -12.40 8.17
C ALA A 295 0.17 -13.67 8.28
N VAL A 296 -0.29 -14.61 9.09
CA VAL A 296 0.28 -15.96 9.20
C VAL A 296 -0.55 -16.89 8.33
N MET A 297 0.12 -17.73 7.56
CA MET A 297 -0.59 -18.71 6.73
C MET A 297 -1.21 -19.81 7.60
N LYS A 298 -2.45 -20.21 7.29
CA LYS A 298 -3.07 -21.38 7.91
C LYS A 298 -2.28 -22.64 7.50
N GLY A 299 -1.73 -23.35 8.47
CA GLY A 299 -0.84 -24.49 8.22
C GLY A 299 0.63 -24.09 8.01
N ALA A 300 1.03 -22.87 8.36
CA ALA A 300 2.44 -22.45 8.33
C ALA A 300 3.34 -23.47 9.03
N PRO A 301 4.51 -23.82 8.47
CA PRO A 301 5.47 -24.74 9.09
C PRO A 301 5.89 -24.32 10.50
N ASP A 302 6.00 -23.00 10.74
CA ASP A 302 6.37 -22.47 12.04
C ASP A 302 5.51 -21.25 12.44
N ILE A 303 4.33 -21.53 12.96
CA ILE A 303 3.39 -20.49 13.44
C ILE A 303 4.02 -19.63 14.55
N SER A 304 4.78 -20.23 15.46
CA SER A 304 5.39 -19.49 16.58
C SER A 304 6.47 -18.53 16.09
N GLY A 305 7.30 -18.97 15.15
CA GLY A 305 8.29 -18.12 14.50
C GLY A 305 7.67 -17.01 13.68
N ALA A 306 6.57 -17.30 12.96
CA ALA A 306 5.80 -16.32 12.21
C ALA A 306 5.22 -15.22 13.12
N MET A 307 4.63 -15.60 14.26
CA MET A 307 4.13 -14.64 15.26
C MET A 307 5.25 -13.81 15.87
N ALA A 308 6.40 -14.42 16.16
CA ALA A 308 7.59 -13.70 16.66
C ALA A 308 8.13 -12.70 15.64
N LEU A 309 8.10 -13.04 14.35
CA LEU A 309 8.49 -12.11 13.28
C LEU A 309 7.53 -10.92 13.19
N ILE A 310 6.23 -11.14 13.31
CA ILE A 310 5.23 -10.07 13.32
C ILE A 310 5.43 -9.16 14.56
N ASP A 311 5.67 -9.73 15.75
CA ASP A 311 6.00 -8.95 16.94
C ASP A 311 7.25 -8.09 16.71
N TYR A 312 8.32 -8.67 16.17
CA TYR A 312 9.55 -7.95 15.83
C TYR A 312 9.31 -6.80 14.85
N LEU A 313 8.58 -7.05 13.75
CA LEU A 313 8.32 -6.05 12.72
C LEU A 313 7.39 -4.92 13.19
N THR A 314 6.61 -5.14 14.23
CA THR A 314 5.75 -4.12 14.86
C THR A 314 6.39 -3.43 16.06
N GLN A 315 7.62 -3.74 16.44
CA GLN A 315 8.34 -3.01 17.50
C GLN A 315 8.57 -1.55 17.06
N PRO A 316 8.39 -0.55 17.95
CA PRO A 316 8.60 0.86 17.61
C PRO A 316 9.96 1.14 16.95
N LYS A 317 11.05 0.52 17.47
CA LYS A 317 12.39 0.68 16.89
C LYS A 317 12.48 0.13 15.46
N THR A 318 11.85 -1.03 15.19
CA THR A 318 11.85 -1.67 13.87
C THR A 318 10.99 -0.87 12.90
N GLN A 319 9.86 -0.34 13.35
CA GLN A 319 8.99 0.55 12.56
C GLN A 319 9.72 1.84 12.16
N ILE A 320 10.50 2.44 13.06
CA ILE A 320 11.33 3.62 12.76
C ILE A 320 12.45 3.25 11.78
N ALA A 321 13.11 2.11 11.97
CA ALA A 321 14.12 1.63 11.03
C ALA A 321 13.52 1.40 9.64
N THR A 322 12.32 0.82 9.56
CA THR A 322 11.56 0.65 8.31
C THR A 322 11.27 2.00 7.65
N ALA A 323 10.79 3.00 8.41
CA ALA A 323 10.55 4.34 7.89
C ALA A 323 11.83 4.99 7.33
N ARG A 324 12.95 4.88 8.07
CA ARG A 324 14.25 5.40 7.60
C ARG A 324 14.74 4.73 6.31
N THR A 325 14.47 3.45 6.18
CA THR A 325 15.06 2.59 5.16
C THR A 325 14.24 2.58 3.88
N VAL A 326 12.94 2.32 3.99
CA VAL A 326 12.05 2.13 2.84
C VAL A 326 10.97 3.22 2.68
N GLY A 327 10.87 4.15 3.63
CA GLY A 327 9.95 5.29 3.50
C GLY A 327 8.49 4.97 3.78
N PHE A 328 8.19 3.84 4.41
CA PHE A 328 6.88 3.54 4.96
C PHE A 328 6.81 3.92 6.43
N PHE A 329 5.69 4.50 6.84
CA PHE A 329 5.54 5.07 8.17
C PHE A 329 5.00 4.06 9.17
N PRO A 330 5.34 4.25 10.48
CA PRO A 330 4.83 3.41 11.55
C PRO A 330 3.31 3.38 11.61
N VAL A 331 2.77 2.21 11.95
CA VAL A 331 1.36 2.00 12.33
C VAL A 331 1.21 1.91 13.85
N VAL A 332 2.31 1.85 14.58
CA VAL A 332 2.34 1.80 16.05
C VAL A 332 2.52 3.20 16.61
N LYS A 333 2.07 3.40 17.85
CA LYS A 333 2.31 4.66 18.56
C LYS A 333 3.80 4.82 18.84
N THR A 334 4.43 5.77 18.15
CA THR A 334 5.83 6.11 18.33
C THR A 334 6.09 7.55 17.92
N GLU A 335 7.02 8.20 18.60
CA GLU A 335 7.51 9.51 18.19
C GLU A 335 8.58 9.34 17.12
N LEU A 336 8.50 10.14 16.07
CA LEU A 336 9.55 10.18 15.06
C LEU A 336 10.80 10.83 15.65
N PRO A 337 11.97 10.15 15.64
CA PRO A 337 13.18 10.66 16.27
C PRO A 337 13.61 12.03 15.73
N ALA A 338 14.25 12.84 16.59
CA ALA A 338 14.74 14.16 16.19
C ALA A 338 15.78 14.08 15.06
N ASP A 339 16.56 13.03 15.00
CA ASP A 339 17.57 12.74 13.99
C ASP A 339 17.01 12.07 12.71
N LEU A 340 15.69 11.86 12.63
CA LEU A 340 15.06 11.45 11.39
C LEU A 340 15.30 12.53 10.33
N GLY A 341 15.90 12.19 9.20
CA GLY A 341 16.28 13.15 8.17
C GLY A 341 15.14 14.09 7.77
N ALA A 342 15.48 15.34 7.43
CA ALA A 342 14.52 16.41 7.14
C ALA A 342 13.49 16.02 6.08
N GLY A 343 13.91 15.33 5.00
CA GLY A 343 13.02 14.88 3.93
C GLY A 343 11.94 13.90 4.41
N LEU A 344 12.30 12.96 5.30
CA LEU A 344 11.33 11.99 5.83
C LEU A 344 10.33 12.66 6.77
N LYS A 345 10.80 13.60 7.63
CA LYS A 345 9.92 14.40 8.49
C LYS A 345 8.94 15.23 7.68
N MET A 346 9.41 15.81 6.58
CA MET A 346 8.58 16.60 5.66
C MET A 346 7.47 15.74 5.03
N GLY A 347 7.81 14.54 4.54
CA GLY A 347 6.83 13.60 4.01
C GLY A 347 5.81 13.15 5.07
N ALA A 348 6.29 12.83 6.28
CA ALA A 348 5.43 12.46 7.40
C ALA A 348 4.46 13.57 7.78
N ALA A 349 4.93 14.84 7.81
CA ALA A 349 4.11 16.00 8.10
C ALA A 349 3.01 16.20 7.04
N ALA A 350 3.35 16.08 5.76
CA ALA A 350 2.37 16.19 4.66
C ALA A 350 1.28 15.13 4.74
N ILE A 351 1.64 13.88 5.06
CA ILE A 351 0.69 12.78 5.25
C ILE A 351 -0.21 13.05 6.47
N ALA A 352 0.37 13.44 7.61
CA ALA A 352 -0.38 13.76 8.81
C ALA A 352 -1.36 14.93 8.59
N GLN A 353 -0.94 15.98 7.90
CA GLN A 353 -1.79 17.10 7.51
C GLN A 353 -2.95 16.65 6.62
N THR A 354 -2.69 15.76 5.64
CA THR A 354 -3.74 15.19 4.78
C THR A 354 -4.77 14.43 5.62
N GLN A 355 -4.32 13.55 6.52
CA GLN A 355 -5.19 12.68 7.31
C GLN A 355 -5.99 13.44 8.39
N SER A 356 -5.44 14.54 8.90
CA SER A 356 -6.08 15.37 9.93
C SER A 356 -6.92 16.53 9.36
N ALA A 357 -6.92 16.72 8.05
CA ALA A 357 -7.73 17.76 7.42
C ALA A 357 -9.23 17.51 7.69
N LYS A 358 -9.97 18.58 7.97
CA LYS A 358 -11.42 18.48 8.27
C LYS A 358 -12.24 17.94 7.10
N ASP A 359 -11.76 18.14 5.90
CA ASP A 359 -12.34 17.72 4.63
C ASP A 359 -11.69 16.43 4.08
N ALA A 360 -10.91 15.71 4.90
CA ALA A 360 -10.24 14.48 4.47
C ALA A 360 -11.23 13.37 4.09
N LEU A 361 -11.05 12.81 2.90
CA LEU A 361 -11.84 11.71 2.34
C LEU A 361 -10.93 10.50 2.10
N PRO A 362 -10.85 9.56 3.04
CA PRO A 362 -10.03 8.37 2.86
C PRO A 362 -10.59 7.48 1.74
N ALA A 363 -9.73 7.09 0.81
CA ALA A 363 -10.00 6.10 -0.22
C ALA A 363 -9.09 4.89 0.01
N LEU A 364 -9.64 3.70 0.01
CA LEU A 364 -8.84 2.48 0.06
C LEU A 364 -8.39 2.09 -1.35
N PRO A 365 -7.21 1.44 -1.49
CA PRO A 365 -6.88 0.73 -2.73
C PRO A 365 -7.98 -0.26 -3.10
N PRO A 366 -8.14 -0.62 -4.39
CA PRO A 366 -9.18 -1.55 -4.82
C PRO A 366 -9.22 -2.84 -4.01
N ILE A 367 -10.43 -3.31 -3.68
CA ILE A 367 -10.66 -4.46 -2.81
C ILE A 367 -11.53 -5.49 -3.55
N GLY A 368 -11.22 -6.78 -3.40
CA GLY A 368 -12.06 -7.87 -3.89
C GLY A 368 -11.91 -8.21 -5.38
N LEU A 369 -11.03 -7.54 -6.10
CA LEU A 369 -10.84 -7.74 -7.55
C LEU A 369 -9.91 -8.92 -7.88
N GLY A 370 -9.20 -9.47 -6.90
CA GLY A 370 -8.28 -10.59 -7.09
C GLY A 370 -7.25 -10.29 -8.20
N ARG A 371 -7.10 -11.23 -9.14
CA ARG A 371 -6.17 -11.10 -10.27
C ARG A 371 -6.55 -10.01 -11.28
N ARG A 372 -7.77 -9.49 -11.19
CA ARG A 372 -8.33 -8.51 -12.13
C ARG A 372 -8.15 -7.05 -11.69
N GLY A 373 -7.42 -6.78 -10.61
CA GLY A 373 -7.14 -5.42 -10.15
C GLY A 373 -6.55 -4.53 -11.24
N ARG A 374 -5.71 -5.08 -12.12
CA ARG A 374 -5.15 -4.34 -13.26
C ARG A 374 -6.22 -3.85 -14.24
N GLU A 375 -7.27 -4.61 -14.48
CA GLU A 375 -8.36 -4.20 -15.37
C GLU A 375 -9.11 -2.99 -14.80
N PHE A 376 -9.22 -2.91 -13.47
CA PHE A 376 -9.74 -1.74 -12.79
C PHE A 376 -8.88 -0.50 -13.03
N ASP A 377 -7.57 -0.62 -12.80
CA ASP A 377 -6.63 0.47 -13.04
C ASP A 377 -6.69 0.95 -14.50
N GLU A 378 -6.86 0.02 -15.46
CA GLU A 378 -6.94 0.30 -16.90
C GLU A 378 -8.17 1.11 -17.27
N VAL A 379 -9.32 0.96 -16.60
CA VAL A 379 -10.52 1.79 -16.83
C VAL A 379 -10.21 3.29 -16.64
N PHE A 380 -9.51 3.65 -15.57
CA PHE A 380 -9.11 5.03 -15.29
C PHE A 380 -8.03 5.52 -16.26
N MET A 381 -7.07 4.67 -16.59
CA MET A 381 -6.00 5.02 -17.53
C MET A 381 -6.53 5.17 -18.96
N ASN A 382 -7.49 4.34 -19.41
CA ASN A 382 -8.16 4.47 -20.69
C ASN A 382 -8.97 5.77 -20.76
N THR A 383 -9.70 6.09 -19.69
CA THR A 383 -10.43 7.37 -19.59
C THR A 383 -9.48 8.55 -19.73
N PHE A 384 -8.36 8.53 -18.98
CA PHE A 384 -7.31 9.55 -19.08
C PHE A 384 -6.75 9.67 -20.50
N GLN A 385 -6.36 8.57 -21.12
CA GLN A 385 -5.80 8.58 -22.48
C GLN A 385 -6.77 9.19 -23.49
N ARG A 386 -8.04 8.86 -23.39
CA ARG A 386 -9.06 9.32 -24.33
C ARG A 386 -9.45 10.77 -24.07
N VAL A 387 -9.83 11.11 -22.86
CA VAL A 387 -10.33 12.46 -22.53
C VAL A 387 -9.19 13.48 -22.50
N VAL A 388 -8.08 13.15 -21.84
CA VAL A 388 -7.04 14.14 -21.57
C VAL A 388 -6.00 14.20 -22.69
N LEU A 389 -5.52 13.04 -23.17
CA LEU A 389 -4.45 13.01 -24.16
C LEU A 389 -4.97 13.12 -25.60
N ARG A 390 -6.14 12.54 -25.92
CA ARG A 390 -6.73 12.58 -27.26
C ARG A 390 -7.76 13.69 -27.45
N GLY A 391 -8.34 14.21 -26.34
CA GLY A 391 -9.33 15.26 -26.39
C GLY A 391 -10.75 14.78 -26.71
N ASP A 392 -11.05 13.50 -26.48
CA ASP A 392 -12.41 12.95 -26.65
C ASP A 392 -13.35 13.61 -25.62
N LYS A 393 -14.63 13.73 -25.96
CA LYS A 393 -15.66 14.24 -25.04
C LYS A 393 -15.79 13.29 -23.83
N PRO A 394 -15.83 13.80 -22.58
CA PRO A 394 -15.86 12.94 -21.40
C PRO A 394 -17.06 11.99 -21.36
N ARG A 395 -18.30 12.47 -21.59
CA ARG A 395 -19.51 11.66 -21.46
C ARG A 395 -19.47 10.32 -22.21
N PRO A 396 -19.23 10.28 -23.56
CA PRO A 396 -19.19 9.01 -24.28
C PRO A 396 -18.06 8.07 -23.83
N VAL A 397 -16.95 8.64 -23.32
CA VAL A 397 -15.85 7.85 -22.79
C VAL A 397 -16.24 7.22 -21.45
N LEU A 398 -16.83 7.99 -20.55
CA LEU A 398 -17.30 7.52 -19.25
C LEU A 398 -18.38 6.44 -19.39
N ASP A 399 -19.35 6.63 -20.30
CA ASP A 399 -20.40 5.63 -20.52
C ASP A 399 -19.80 4.28 -20.96
N ARG A 400 -18.85 4.29 -21.88
CA ARG A 400 -18.18 3.08 -22.35
C ARG A 400 -17.32 2.41 -21.27
N GLU A 401 -16.51 3.18 -20.56
CA GLU A 401 -15.64 2.64 -19.51
C GLU A 401 -16.48 2.18 -18.29
N ALA A 402 -17.64 2.80 -18.04
CA ALA A 402 -18.60 2.36 -17.03
C ALA A 402 -19.15 0.96 -17.32
N GLU A 403 -19.44 0.62 -18.59
CA GLU A 403 -19.85 -0.74 -18.98
C GLU A 403 -18.74 -1.76 -18.66
N THR A 404 -17.49 -1.39 -18.91
CA THR A 404 -16.33 -2.24 -18.61
C THR A 404 -16.16 -2.40 -17.11
N LEU A 405 -16.25 -1.31 -16.35
CA LEU A 405 -16.18 -1.30 -14.90
C LEU A 405 -17.30 -2.14 -14.28
N GLN A 406 -18.56 -1.94 -14.72
CA GLN A 406 -19.71 -2.71 -14.20
C GLN A 406 -19.55 -4.21 -14.44
N ARG A 407 -19.12 -4.59 -15.65
CA ARG A 407 -18.84 -6.00 -15.96
C ARG A 407 -17.77 -6.58 -15.03
N LEU A 408 -16.68 -5.84 -14.81
CA LEU A 408 -15.62 -6.24 -13.88
C LEU A 408 -16.16 -6.45 -12.46
N MET A 409 -16.97 -5.51 -11.94
CA MET A 409 -17.59 -5.64 -10.62
C MET A 409 -18.50 -6.86 -10.54
N ASN A 410 -19.34 -7.10 -11.54
CA ASN A 410 -20.25 -8.25 -11.58
C ASN A 410 -19.50 -9.60 -11.62
N GLU A 411 -18.46 -9.70 -12.45
CA GLU A 411 -17.69 -10.94 -12.63
C GLU A 411 -16.78 -11.26 -11.43
N THR A 412 -16.33 -10.25 -10.69
CA THR A 412 -15.54 -10.44 -9.47
C THR A 412 -16.39 -10.54 -8.21
N GLY A 413 -17.65 -10.08 -8.24
CA GLY A 413 -18.50 -9.96 -7.08
C GLY A 413 -17.98 -8.93 -6.06
N ALA A 414 -17.05 -8.06 -6.45
CA ALA A 414 -16.43 -7.09 -5.56
C ALA A 414 -17.47 -6.13 -4.98
N LEU A 415 -17.52 -6.05 -3.64
CA LEU A 415 -18.35 -5.08 -2.93
C LEU A 415 -17.78 -3.67 -3.13
N CYS A 416 -18.62 -2.65 -2.93
CA CYS A 416 -18.12 -1.29 -2.85
C CYS A 416 -17.18 -1.12 -1.63
N TRP A 417 -16.16 -0.27 -1.77
CA TRP A 417 -15.21 0.08 -0.71
C TRP A 417 -15.07 1.61 -0.59
N GLN A 418 -14.59 2.07 0.54
CA GLN A 418 -14.42 3.51 0.79
C GLN A 418 -13.64 4.22 -0.34
N PRO A 419 -14.14 5.40 -0.77
CA PRO A 419 -15.21 6.20 -0.16
C PRO A 419 -16.61 5.90 -0.69
N ASP A 420 -16.80 4.93 -1.59
CA ASP A 420 -18.14 4.51 -2.02
C ASP A 420 -18.94 3.96 -0.82
N PRO A 421 -20.28 4.13 -0.81
CA PRO A 421 -21.12 3.56 0.22
C PRO A 421 -21.08 2.03 0.20
N PRO A 422 -21.17 1.34 1.35
CA PRO A 422 -21.17 -0.11 1.41
C PRO A 422 -22.30 -0.72 0.55
N SER A 423 -22.02 -1.82 -0.14
CA SER A 423 -23.00 -2.59 -0.91
C SER A 423 -23.19 -4.01 -0.35
N THR A 424 -24.35 -4.62 -0.60
CA THR A 424 -24.66 -6.02 -0.23
C THR A 424 -24.32 -7.01 -1.34
N GLY A 425 -24.05 -6.53 -2.56
CA GLY A 425 -23.65 -7.29 -3.73
C GLY A 425 -22.56 -6.55 -4.50
N ALA A 426 -22.25 -7.01 -5.71
CA ALA A 426 -21.28 -6.37 -6.58
C ALA A 426 -21.54 -4.86 -6.67
N CYS A 427 -20.48 -4.06 -6.53
CA CYS A 427 -20.60 -2.61 -6.58
C CYS A 427 -21.19 -2.14 -7.89
N GLN A 428 -22.20 -1.26 -7.86
CA GLN A 428 -22.89 -0.79 -9.04
C GLN A 428 -22.38 0.58 -9.45
N VAL A 429 -22.24 0.79 -10.77
CA VAL A 429 -21.93 2.09 -11.38
C VAL A 429 -23.25 2.78 -11.69
N GLU A 430 -23.48 3.97 -11.15
CA GLU A 430 -24.67 4.79 -11.38
C GLU A 430 -24.49 5.79 -12.54
#